data_345fbcabc96f1c897c77841cb003a743
#
_entry.id   345fbcabc96f1c897c77841cb003a743
#
_cell.length_a   1.000
_cell.length_b   1.000
_cell.length_c   1.000
_cell.angle_alpha   90.00
_cell.angle_beta   90.00
_cell.angle_gamma   90.00
#
_symmetry.space_group_name_H-M   'P 1'
#
loop_
_entity.id
_entity.type
_entity.pdbx_description
1 polymer ?
#
loop_
_entity_poly.entity_id
_entity_poly.type
_entity_poly.pdbx_seq_one_letter_code
_entity_poly.pdbx_strand_id
1 'polypeptide(L)'
;LVNVDKLNQSSNEAAASLEETAAAIEEITSNIRNNTENISKMALLSNEVTASASQGESLANQTTVSMDEINTQVNAINEAISVIDQIAFQTNILSLNAAVEAATAGEAGKGFAVVAAEVRNLASRSADAAKEIKSIVENATKKANDGKKIAGNMIEGYKQLNGNITHTINLIQDIQNASQEQLLGIEQINDAVNQLDQ
;
A
#
# COMPACT_ATOMS: atom_id res chain seq x y z
N LEU A 1 -79.98 -1.27 -18.52
CA LEU A 1 -79.20 -0.09 -18.86
C LEU A 1 -78.12 0.21 -17.80
N VAL A 2 -78.49 0.31 -16.53
CA VAL A 2 -77.52 0.62 -15.41
C VAL A 2 -76.35 -0.38 -15.30
N ASN A 3 -76.55 -1.66 -15.63
CA ASN A 3 -75.48 -2.67 -15.61
C ASN A 3 -74.48 -2.55 -16.76
N VAL A 4 -74.92 -2.11 -17.93
CA VAL A 4 -74.03 -1.92 -19.10
C VAL A 4 -73.15 -0.69 -18.93
N ASP A 5 -73.71 0.42 -18.36
CA ASP A 5 -72.90 1.62 -18.10
C ASP A 5 -71.82 1.36 -17.06
N LYS A 6 -72.16 0.62 -16.01
CA LYS A 6 -71.14 0.20 -14.98
C LYS A 6 -70.08 -0.72 -15.60
N LEU A 7 -70.42 -1.64 -16.48
CA LEU A 7 -69.49 -2.53 -17.14
C LEU A 7 -68.52 -1.73 -18.04
N ASN A 8 -69.09 -0.78 -18.82
CA ASN A 8 -68.26 0.10 -19.65
C ASN A 8 -67.33 0.97 -18.84
N GLN A 9 -67.82 1.53 -17.70
CA GLN A 9 -66.95 2.30 -16.81
C GLN A 9 -65.81 1.44 -16.22
N SER A 10 -66.12 0.23 -15.71
CA SER A 10 -65.12 -0.69 -15.18
C SER A 10 -64.11 -1.15 -16.23
N SER A 11 -64.57 -1.35 -17.49
CA SER A 11 -63.67 -1.68 -18.60
C SER A 11 -62.71 -0.53 -18.97
N ASN A 12 -63.20 0.72 -18.97
CA ASN A 12 -62.36 1.89 -19.19
C ASN A 12 -61.33 2.11 -18.07
N GLU A 13 -61.76 1.90 -16.79
CA GLU A 13 -60.85 1.97 -15.65
C GLU A 13 -59.77 0.87 -15.69
N ALA A 14 -60.12 -0.35 -16.12
CA ALA A 14 -59.21 -1.44 -16.32
C ALA A 14 -58.18 -1.15 -17.44
N ALA A 15 -58.66 -0.62 -18.57
CA ALA A 15 -57.79 -0.22 -19.68
C ALA A 15 -56.77 0.87 -19.24
N ALA A 16 -57.23 1.88 -18.54
CA ALA A 16 -56.32 2.92 -17.99
C ALA A 16 -55.29 2.34 -17.02
N SER A 17 -55.68 1.39 -16.17
CA SER A 17 -54.73 0.71 -15.25
C SER A 17 -53.74 -0.18 -16.02
N LEU A 18 -54.13 -0.79 -17.12
CA LEU A 18 -53.23 -1.56 -18.00
C LEU A 18 -52.22 -0.65 -18.68
N GLU A 19 -52.63 0.53 -19.18
CA GLU A 19 -51.72 1.52 -19.75
C GLU A 19 -50.70 2.01 -18.72
N GLU A 20 -51.12 2.34 -17.48
CA GLU A 20 -50.20 2.72 -16.40
C GLU A 20 -49.23 1.57 -16.07
N THR A 21 -49.72 0.33 -16.04
CA THR A 21 -48.89 -0.85 -15.77
C THR A 21 -47.86 -1.07 -16.90
N ALA A 22 -48.24 -0.93 -18.14
CA ALA A 22 -47.34 -1.05 -19.28
C ALA A 22 -46.21 0.02 -19.22
N ALA A 23 -46.59 1.28 -18.92
CA ALA A 23 -45.61 2.36 -18.75
C ALA A 23 -44.63 2.09 -17.60
N ALA A 24 -45.14 1.57 -16.46
CA ALA A 24 -44.28 1.19 -15.34
C ALA A 24 -43.32 0.03 -15.69
N ILE A 25 -43.77 -0.94 -16.47
CA ILE A 25 -42.94 -2.05 -16.98
C ILE A 25 -41.80 -1.53 -17.89
N GLU A 26 -42.09 -0.58 -18.79
CA GLU A 26 -41.07 0.04 -19.62
C GLU A 26 -40.02 0.78 -18.79
N GLU A 27 -40.46 1.54 -17.78
CA GLU A 27 -39.55 2.24 -16.87
C GLU A 27 -38.67 1.26 -16.08
N ILE A 28 -39.24 0.19 -15.51
CA ILE A 28 -38.49 -0.84 -14.79
C ILE A 28 -37.51 -1.53 -15.73
N THR A 29 -37.90 -1.87 -16.96
CA THR A 29 -37.03 -2.48 -17.97
C THR A 29 -35.82 -1.58 -18.28
N SER A 30 -36.05 -0.28 -18.45
CA SER A 30 -35.00 0.71 -18.66
C SER A 30 -34.05 0.77 -17.47
N ASN A 31 -34.59 0.79 -16.26
CA ASN A 31 -33.79 0.81 -15.03
C ASN A 31 -32.92 -0.45 -14.87
N ILE A 32 -33.45 -1.63 -15.20
CA ILE A 32 -32.67 -2.89 -15.15
C ILE A 32 -31.56 -2.88 -16.19
N ARG A 33 -31.80 -2.36 -17.40
CA ARG A 33 -30.75 -2.23 -18.42
C ARG A 33 -29.63 -1.29 -17.96
N ASN A 34 -30.00 -0.13 -17.38
CA ASN A 34 -29.02 0.81 -16.83
C ASN A 34 -28.22 0.16 -15.67
N ASN A 35 -28.89 -0.63 -14.83
CA ASN A 35 -28.21 -1.38 -13.77
C ASN A 35 -27.22 -2.38 -14.35
N THR A 36 -27.57 -3.12 -15.38
CA THR A 36 -26.68 -4.09 -16.05
C THR A 36 -25.45 -3.41 -16.66
N GLU A 37 -25.61 -2.22 -17.23
CA GLU A 37 -24.48 -1.42 -17.72
C GLU A 37 -23.57 -0.96 -16.58
N ASN A 38 -24.15 -0.49 -15.48
CA ASN A 38 -23.40 -0.07 -14.30
C ASN A 38 -22.65 -1.25 -13.67
N ILE A 39 -23.26 -2.42 -13.59
CA ILE A 39 -22.64 -3.67 -13.11
C ILE A 39 -21.41 -4.01 -13.98
N SER A 40 -21.50 -3.89 -15.29
CA SER A 40 -20.38 -4.12 -16.19
C SER A 40 -19.23 -3.13 -15.94
N LYS A 41 -19.54 -1.85 -15.73
CA LYS A 41 -18.56 -0.83 -15.35
C LYS A 41 -17.92 -1.14 -14.00
N MET A 42 -18.70 -1.57 -13.02
CA MET A 42 -18.19 -1.97 -11.69
C MET A 42 -17.24 -3.16 -11.78
N ALA A 43 -17.53 -4.14 -12.62
CA ALA A 43 -16.64 -5.29 -12.84
C ALA A 43 -15.29 -4.86 -13.44
N LEU A 44 -15.31 -3.97 -14.43
CA LEU A 44 -14.07 -3.42 -15.01
C LEU A 44 -13.25 -2.66 -13.99
N LEU A 45 -13.87 -1.74 -13.23
CA LEU A 45 -13.20 -0.97 -12.18
C LEU A 45 -12.63 -1.88 -11.08
N SER A 46 -13.35 -2.93 -10.69
CA SER A 46 -12.88 -3.90 -9.69
C SER A 46 -11.61 -4.62 -10.17
N ASN A 47 -11.54 -4.98 -11.46
CA ASN A 47 -10.34 -5.58 -12.04
C ASN A 47 -9.16 -4.60 -12.07
N GLU A 48 -9.39 -3.32 -12.38
CA GLU A 48 -8.35 -2.28 -12.35
C GLU A 48 -7.83 -2.07 -10.91
N VAL A 49 -8.73 -2.06 -9.91
CA VAL A 49 -8.34 -1.94 -8.50
C VAL A 49 -7.55 -3.18 -8.06
N THR A 50 -7.92 -4.39 -8.51
CA THR A 50 -7.15 -5.62 -8.26
C THR A 50 -5.73 -5.51 -8.81
N ALA A 51 -5.58 -5.07 -10.05
CA ALA A 51 -4.26 -4.87 -10.66
C ALA A 51 -3.42 -3.86 -9.88
N SER A 52 -4.03 -2.73 -9.49
CA SER A 52 -3.37 -1.68 -8.71
C SER A 52 -2.96 -2.18 -7.32
N ALA A 53 -3.80 -2.96 -6.66
CA ALA A 53 -3.50 -3.55 -5.35
C ALA A 53 -2.34 -4.56 -5.45
N SER A 54 -2.33 -5.41 -6.48
CA SER A 54 -1.23 -6.36 -6.73
C SER A 54 0.08 -5.64 -7.03
N GLN A 55 0.04 -4.55 -7.78
CA GLN A 55 1.22 -3.73 -8.03
C GLN A 55 1.72 -3.07 -6.73
N GLY A 56 0.81 -2.56 -5.89
CA GLY A 56 1.14 -1.99 -4.58
C GLY A 56 1.79 -3.02 -3.65
N GLU A 57 1.28 -4.24 -3.61
CA GLU A 57 1.87 -5.35 -2.85
C GLU A 57 3.30 -5.67 -3.36
N SER A 58 3.49 -5.72 -4.67
CA SER A 58 4.82 -5.94 -5.28
C SER A 58 5.81 -4.84 -4.90
N LEU A 59 5.41 -3.57 -4.94
CA LEU A 59 6.25 -2.45 -4.53
C LEU A 59 6.59 -2.49 -3.03
N ALA A 60 5.65 -2.87 -2.19
CA ALA A 60 5.89 -3.04 -0.76
C ALA A 60 6.88 -4.19 -0.48
N ASN A 61 6.79 -5.29 -1.22
CA ASN A 61 7.78 -6.38 -1.15
C ASN A 61 9.18 -5.92 -1.59
N GLN A 62 9.29 -5.18 -2.69
CA GLN A 62 10.57 -4.60 -3.14
C GLN A 62 11.14 -3.64 -2.09
N THR A 63 10.28 -2.83 -1.45
CA THR A 63 10.70 -1.95 -0.35
C THR A 63 11.28 -2.74 0.82
N THR A 64 10.67 -3.88 1.18
CA THR A 64 11.19 -4.77 2.23
C THR A 64 12.58 -5.28 1.89
N VAL A 65 12.79 -5.74 0.64
CA VAL A 65 14.10 -6.19 0.17
C VAL A 65 15.13 -5.06 0.22
N SER A 66 14.76 -3.87 -0.25
CA SER A 66 15.67 -2.71 -0.22
C SER A 66 16.06 -2.30 1.21
N MET A 67 15.12 -2.41 2.18
CA MET A 67 15.43 -2.16 3.59
C MET A 67 16.39 -3.21 4.17
N ASP A 68 16.30 -4.46 3.75
CA ASP A 68 17.25 -5.52 4.15
C ASP A 68 18.64 -5.28 3.54
N GLU A 69 18.71 -4.83 2.29
CA GLU A 69 19.97 -4.42 1.67
C GLU A 69 20.59 -3.23 2.41
N ILE A 70 19.80 -2.22 2.76
CA ILE A 70 20.27 -1.07 3.58
C ILE A 70 20.82 -1.56 4.91
N ASN A 71 20.11 -2.45 5.62
CA ASN A 71 20.60 -3.01 6.88
C ASN A 71 21.94 -3.73 6.71
N THR A 72 22.13 -4.48 5.64
CA THR A 72 23.37 -5.17 5.31
C THR A 72 24.53 -4.16 5.11
N GLN A 73 24.29 -3.10 4.33
CA GLN A 73 25.29 -2.05 4.09
C GLN A 73 25.64 -1.28 5.36
N VAL A 74 24.63 -0.95 6.16
CA VAL A 74 24.82 -0.22 7.42
C VAL A 74 25.61 -1.06 8.44
N ASN A 75 25.40 -2.37 8.47
CA ASN A 75 26.21 -3.27 9.29
C ASN A 75 27.68 -3.31 8.84
N ALA A 76 27.94 -3.35 7.52
CA ALA A 76 29.30 -3.29 6.98
C ALA A 76 29.99 -1.96 7.34
N ILE A 77 29.24 -0.83 7.30
CA ILE A 77 29.76 0.47 7.74
C ILE A 77 30.10 0.44 9.24
N ASN A 78 29.26 -0.17 10.06
CA ASN A 78 29.48 -0.28 11.51
C ASN A 78 30.76 -1.08 11.83
N GLU A 79 31.02 -2.17 11.09
CA GLU A 79 32.27 -2.92 11.19
C GLU A 79 33.48 -2.07 10.79
N ALA A 80 33.39 -1.34 9.69
CA ALA A 80 34.48 -0.44 9.25
C ALA A 80 34.76 0.66 10.26
N ILE A 81 33.75 1.27 10.87
CA ILE A 81 33.90 2.28 11.94
C ILE A 81 34.55 1.67 13.17
N SER A 82 34.23 0.43 13.53
CA SER A 82 34.87 -0.26 14.65
C SER A 82 36.38 -0.44 14.40
N VAL A 83 36.78 -0.72 13.17
CA VAL A 83 38.22 -0.79 12.79
C VAL A 83 38.87 0.59 12.87
N ILE A 84 38.20 1.66 12.44
CA ILE A 84 38.73 3.03 12.54
C ILE A 84 38.93 3.44 14.03
N ASP A 85 37.98 3.11 14.89
CA ASP A 85 38.10 3.38 16.34
C ASP A 85 39.31 2.62 16.94
N GLN A 86 39.52 1.35 16.56
CA GLN A 86 40.70 0.58 16.96
C GLN A 86 42.00 1.20 16.44
N ILE A 87 42.06 1.66 15.20
CA ILE A 87 43.23 2.33 14.64
C ILE A 87 43.50 3.63 15.39
N ALA A 88 42.47 4.41 15.70
CA ALA A 88 42.59 5.62 16.48
C ALA A 88 43.17 5.33 17.89
N PHE A 89 42.66 4.29 18.56
CA PHE A 89 43.19 3.84 19.84
C PHE A 89 44.65 3.40 19.73
N GLN A 90 45.00 2.58 18.76
CA GLN A 90 46.41 2.13 18.57
C GLN A 90 47.33 3.32 18.27
N THR A 91 46.88 4.27 17.45
CA THR A 91 47.64 5.49 17.12
C THR A 91 47.82 6.37 18.38
N ASN A 92 46.84 6.48 19.25
CA ASN A 92 46.94 7.17 20.54
C ASN A 92 48.01 6.52 21.43
N ILE A 93 48.04 5.18 21.52
CA ILE A 93 49.07 4.46 22.30
C ILE A 93 50.46 4.63 21.67
N LEU A 94 50.57 4.54 20.33
CA LEU A 94 51.85 4.72 19.62
C LEU A 94 52.40 6.14 19.81
N SER A 95 51.52 7.15 19.75
CA SER A 95 51.92 8.54 19.99
C SER A 95 52.35 8.80 21.42
N LEU A 96 51.70 8.14 22.41
CA LEU A 96 52.10 8.19 23.79
C LEU A 96 53.52 7.62 24.01
N ASN A 97 53.79 6.45 23.39
CA ASN A 97 55.11 5.82 23.45
C ASN A 97 56.19 6.72 22.80
N ALA A 98 55.89 7.33 21.67
CA ALA A 98 56.78 8.27 20.98
C ALA A 98 57.02 9.53 21.83
N ALA A 99 56.03 10.03 22.53
CA ALA A 99 56.21 11.18 23.44
C ALA A 99 57.11 10.85 24.64
N VAL A 100 57.00 9.65 25.22
CA VAL A 100 57.84 9.16 26.28
C VAL A 100 59.29 9.04 25.82
N GLU A 101 59.54 8.44 24.64
CA GLU A 101 60.85 8.29 24.05
C GLU A 101 61.51 9.66 23.73
N ALA A 102 60.72 10.58 23.19
CA ALA A 102 61.18 11.95 22.94
C ALA A 102 61.58 12.68 24.24
N ALA A 103 60.83 12.48 25.33
CA ALA A 103 61.18 13.04 26.65
C ALA A 103 62.48 12.43 27.19
N THR A 104 62.72 11.16 26.97
CA THR A 104 63.97 10.46 27.37
C THR A 104 65.20 11.00 26.64
N ALA A 105 65.01 11.42 25.35
CA ALA A 105 66.10 12.01 24.53
C ALA A 105 66.47 13.46 24.89
N GLY A 106 65.75 14.08 25.82
CA GLY A 106 66.07 15.43 26.35
C GLY A 106 65.93 16.52 25.27
N GLU A 107 66.92 17.41 25.21
CA GLU A 107 66.92 18.53 24.24
C GLU A 107 66.82 18.08 22.77
N ALA A 108 67.45 16.96 22.41
CA ALA A 108 67.39 16.41 21.04
C ALA A 108 65.98 15.89 20.67
N GLY A 109 65.15 15.56 21.65
CA GLY A 109 63.79 15.02 21.44
C GLY A 109 62.68 16.06 21.35
N LYS A 110 62.92 17.37 21.62
CA LYS A 110 61.88 18.40 21.72
C LYS A 110 60.99 18.49 20.47
N GLY A 111 61.57 18.41 19.26
CA GLY A 111 60.81 18.43 17.99
C GLY A 111 59.91 17.20 17.85
N PHE A 112 60.38 16.02 18.25
CA PHE A 112 59.59 14.78 18.19
C PHE A 112 58.47 14.78 19.22
N ALA A 113 58.65 15.39 20.41
CA ALA A 113 57.63 15.52 21.44
C ALA A 113 56.39 16.31 20.91
N VAL A 114 56.65 17.41 20.16
CA VAL A 114 55.58 18.23 19.54
C VAL A 114 54.80 17.41 18.53
N VAL A 115 55.48 16.69 17.66
CA VAL A 115 54.83 15.84 16.66
C VAL A 115 54.02 14.71 17.32
N ALA A 116 54.58 14.07 18.36
CA ALA A 116 53.88 13.03 19.11
C ALA A 116 52.62 13.57 19.78
N ALA A 117 52.65 14.78 20.36
CA ALA A 117 51.47 15.42 20.94
C ALA A 117 50.39 15.73 19.89
N GLU A 118 50.79 16.18 18.68
CA GLU A 118 49.87 16.45 17.60
C GLU A 118 49.24 15.17 17.04
N VAL A 119 50.01 14.10 16.86
CA VAL A 119 49.49 12.79 16.45
C VAL A 119 48.53 12.24 17.49
N ARG A 120 48.78 12.43 18.76
CA ARG A 120 47.87 12.04 19.87
C ARG A 120 46.56 12.81 19.79
N ASN A 121 46.63 14.12 19.58
CA ASN A 121 45.43 14.97 19.38
C ASN A 121 44.59 14.49 18.18
N LEU A 122 45.23 14.22 17.06
CA LEU A 122 44.59 13.71 15.87
C LEU A 122 43.91 12.35 16.11
N ALA A 123 44.59 11.44 16.81
CA ALA A 123 44.03 10.13 17.18
C ALA A 123 42.77 10.28 18.06
N SER A 124 42.81 11.18 19.07
CA SER A 124 41.63 11.47 19.91
C SER A 124 40.45 12.00 19.07
N ARG A 125 40.70 12.98 18.19
CA ARG A 125 39.67 13.53 17.29
C ARG A 125 39.11 12.47 16.33
N SER A 126 39.94 11.54 15.88
CA SER A 126 39.52 10.42 15.02
C SER A 126 38.61 9.46 15.78
N ALA A 127 38.92 9.14 17.05
CA ALA A 127 38.08 8.32 17.92
C ALA A 127 36.71 8.99 18.20
N ASP A 128 36.72 10.29 18.43
CA ASP A 128 35.46 11.04 18.67
C ASP A 128 34.60 11.07 17.41
N ALA A 129 35.21 11.31 16.26
CA ALA A 129 34.50 11.24 14.97
C ALA A 129 33.92 9.83 14.68
N ALA A 130 34.69 8.77 14.99
CA ALA A 130 34.22 7.40 14.86
C ALA A 130 33.00 7.11 15.73
N LYS A 131 32.97 7.59 16.98
CA LYS A 131 31.81 7.47 17.86
C LYS A 131 30.58 8.22 17.31
N GLU A 132 30.79 9.42 16.78
CA GLU A 132 29.68 10.19 16.17
C GLU A 132 29.10 9.47 14.96
N ILE A 133 29.94 8.95 14.05
CA ILE A 133 29.50 8.18 12.89
C ILE A 133 28.78 6.91 13.35
N LYS A 134 29.25 6.22 14.37
CA LYS A 134 28.58 5.03 14.94
C LYS A 134 27.15 5.35 15.37
N SER A 135 26.96 6.46 16.07
CA SER A 135 25.61 6.91 16.48
C SER A 135 24.68 7.17 15.28
N ILE A 136 25.22 7.80 14.22
CA ILE A 136 24.47 8.03 12.97
C ILE A 136 24.06 6.71 12.32
N VAL A 137 24.99 5.75 12.27
CA VAL A 137 24.81 4.40 11.70
C VAL A 137 23.74 3.62 12.48
N GLU A 138 23.79 3.66 13.82
CA GLU A 138 22.78 3.04 14.69
C GLU A 138 21.38 3.62 14.42
N ASN A 139 21.29 4.93 14.27
CA ASN A 139 20.03 5.59 13.90
C ASN A 139 19.55 5.18 12.51
N ALA A 140 20.46 5.04 11.54
CA ALA A 140 20.12 4.58 10.19
C ALA A 140 19.57 3.14 10.20
N THR A 141 20.20 2.24 10.98
CA THR A 141 19.71 0.86 11.19
C THR A 141 18.28 0.86 11.74
N LYS A 142 18.04 1.69 12.78
CA LYS A 142 16.70 1.81 13.36
C LYS A 142 15.68 2.26 12.32
N LYS A 143 16.00 3.28 11.52
CA LYS A 143 15.12 3.80 10.47
C LYS A 143 14.86 2.78 9.36
N ALA A 144 15.87 1.99 8.97
CA ALA A 144 15.68 0.92 8.00
C ALA A 144 14.75 -0.18 8.56
N ASN A 145 14.91 -0.56 9.82
CA ASN A 145 14.03 -1.53 10.47
C ASN A 145 12.57 -1.01 10.61
N ASP A 146 12.39 0.26 10.96
CA ASP A 146 11.08 0.90 10.99
C ASP A 146 10.45 0.90 9.59
N GLY A 147 11.22 1.23 8.55
CA GLY A 147 10.78 1.19 7.16
C GLY A 147 10.36 -0.22 6.71
N LYS A 148 11.14 -1.24 7.08
CA LYS A 148 10.79 -2.64 6.83
C LYS A 148 9.48 -3.03 7.48
N LYS A 149 9.26 -2.62 8.74
CA LYS A 149 8.01 -2.90 9.45
C LYS A 149 6.81 -2.22 8.78
N ILE A 150 6.97 -0.96 8.33
CA ILE A 150 5.93 -0.24 7.60
C ILE A 150 5.60 -0.97 6.29
N ALA A 151 6.61 -1.38 5.52
CA ALA A 151 6.40 -2.14 4.29
C ALA A 151 5.69 -3.48 4.55
N GLY A 152 6.03 -4.18 5.64
CA GLY A 152 5.32 -5.39 6.06
C GLY A 152 3.84 -5.15 6.36
N ASN A 153 3.50 -4.06 7.04
CA ASN A 153 2.11 -3.68 7.29
C ASN A 153 1.37 -3.32 5.99
N MET A 154 2.06 -2.70 5.02
CA MET A 154 1.49 -2.41 3.70
C MET A 154 1.17 -3.70 2.94
N ILE A 155 2.04 -4.70 2.96
CA ILE A 155 1.81 -6.02 2.34
C ILE A 155 0.55 -6.66 2.91
N GLU A 156 0.40 -6.65 4.23
CA GLU A 156 -0.80 -7.19 4.88
C GLU A 156 -2.06 -6.42 4.49
N GLY A 157 -1.98 -5.08 4.45
CA GLY A 157 -3.07 -4.23 3.98
C GLY A 157 -3.48 -4.51 2.53
N TYR A 158 -2.53 -4.71 1.63
CA TYR A 158 -2.82 -5.07 0.23
C TYR A 158 -3.44 -6.48 0.09
N LYS A 159 -3.01 -7.45 0.90
CA LYS A 159 -3.65 -8.78 0.93
C LYS A 159 -5.10 -8.69 1.37
N GLN A 160 -5.38 -7.92 2.42
CA GLN A 160 -6.75 -7.69 2.89
C GLN A 160 -7.58 -6.96 1.83
N LEU A 161 -7.00 -5.95 1.16
CA LEU A 161 -7.65 -5.23 0.07
C LEU A 161 -8.02 -6.19 -1.08
N ASN A 162 -7.10 -7.05 -1.52
CA ASN A 162 -7.36 -8.06 -2.54
C ASN A 162 -8.50 -9.02 -2.14
N GLY A 163 -8.54 -9.44 -0.88
CA GLY A 163 -9.64 -10.24 -0.35
C GLY A 163 -10.99 -9.53 -0.44
N ASN A 164 -11.04 -8.26 -0.05
CA ASN A 164 -12.26 -7.45 -0.12
C ASN A 164 -12.72 -7.19 -1.56
N ILE A 165 -11.79 -6.96 -2.49
CA ILE A 165 -12.11 -6.78 -3.91
C ILE A 165 -12.66 -8.08 -4.49
N THR A 166 -12.09 -9.23 -4.16
CA THR A 166 -12.60 -10.54 -4.59
C THR A 166 -14.04 -10.74 -4.12
N HIS A 167 -14.33 -10.39 -2.88
CA HIS A 167 -15.70 -10.43 -2.36
C HIS A 167 -16.64 -9.47 -3.11
N THR A 168 -16.18 -8.27 -3.43
CA THR A 168 -16.93 -7.30 -4.23
C THR A 168 -17.22 -7.82 -5.62
N ILE A 169 -16.28 -8.48 -6.29
CA ILE A 169 -16.47 -9.10 -7.61
C ILE A 169 -17.55 -10.19 -7.55
N ASN A 170 -17.57 -11.00 -6.50
CA ASN A 170 -18.62 -12.01 -6.31
C ASN A 170 -20.01 -11.36 -6.14
N LEU A 171 -20.11 -10.29 -5.35
CA LEU A 171 -21.37 -9.56 -5.21
C LEU A 171 -21.83 -8.93 -6.53
N ILE A 172 -20.92 -8.40 -7.34
CA ILE A 172 -21.21 -7.88 -8.66
C ILE A 172 -21.81 -8.98 -9.56
N GLN A 173 -21.24 -10.19 -9.50
CA GLN A 173 -21.75 -11.34 -10.26
C GLN A 173 -23.15 -11.74 -9.79
N ASP A 174 -23.40 -11.74 -8.49
CA ASP A 174 -24.74 -12.06 -7.93
C ASP A 174 -25.77 -11.02 -8.36
N ILE A 175 -25.42 -9.73 -8.35
CA ILE A 175 -26.31 -8.66 -8.81
C ILE A 175 -26.56 -8.80 -10.34
N GLN A 176 -25.56 -9.19 -11.11
CA GLN A 176 -25.72 -9.44 -12.55
C GLN A 176 -26.73 -10.57 -12.81
N ASN A 177 -26.60 -11.68 -12.09
CA ASN A 177 -27.52 -12.81 -12.20
C ASN A 177 -28.94 -12.41 -11.80
N ALA A 178 -29.10 -11.68 -10.69
CA ALA A 178 -30.39 -11.19 -10.23
C ALA A 178 -31.03 -10.22 -11.25
N SER A 179 -30.24 -9.33 -11.86
CA SER A 179 -30.76 -8.41 -12.90
C SER A 179 -31.23 -9.15 -14.15
N GLN A 180 -30.56 -10.24 -14.49
CA GLN A 180 -30.97 -11.09 -15.62
C GLN A 180 -32.26 -11.84 -15.32
N GLU A 181 -32.43 -12.34 -14.10
CA GLU A 181 -33.67 -12.98 -13.64
C GLU A 181 -34.84 -11.96 -13.61
N GLN A 182 -34.58 -10.74 -13.18
CA GLN A 182 -35.57 -9.66 -13.21
C GLN A 182 -36.02 -9.34 -14.64
N LEU A 183 -35.12 -9.29 -15.61
CA LEU A 183 -35.49 -9.07 -17.03
C LEU A 183 -36.45 -10.16 -17.53
N LEU A 184 -36.15 -11.43 -17.23
CA LEU A 184 -37.03 -12.55 -17.61
C LEU A 184 -38.39 -12.44 -16.92
N GLY A 185 -38.42 -12.06 -15.65
CA GLY A 185 -39.68 -11.84 -14.93
C GLY A 185 -40.52 -10.69 -15.53
N ILE A 186 -39.85 -9.61 -15.89
CA ILE A 186 -40.52 -8.47 -16.56
C ILE A 186 -41.07 -8.84 -17.93
N GLU A 187 -40.37 -9.65 -18.74
CA GLU A 187 -40.89 -10.17 -20.01
C GLU A 187 -42.18 -10.98 -19.79
N GLN A 188 -42.22 -11.85 -18.79
CA GLN A 188 -43.41 -12.60 -18.41
C GLN A 188 -44.59 -11.72 -17.98
N ILE A 189 -44.32 -10.65 -17.22
CA ILE A 189 -45.37 -9.70 -16.82
C ILE A 189 -45.87 -8.93 -18.01
N ASN A 190 -45.00 -8.49 -18.92
CA ASN A 190 -45.40 -7.80 -20.15
C ASN A 190 -46.27 -8.67 -21.03
N ASP A 191 -45.94 -9.96 -21.20
CA ASP A 191 -46.77 -10.92 -21.93
C ASP A 191 -48.16 -11.09 -21.29
N ALA A 192 -48.23 -11.15 -19.93
CA ALA A 192 -49.49 -11.25 -19.25
C ALA A 192 -50.35 -9.99 -19.40
N VAL A 193 -49.76 -8.80 -19.34
CA VAL A 193 -50.44 -7.52 -19.60
C VAL A 193 -50.98 -7.45 -21.00
N ASN A 194 -50.20 -7.85 -22.00
CA ASN A 194 -50.65 -7.89 -23.39
C ASN A 194 -51.81 -8.90 -23.66
N GLN A 195 -51.88 -9.99 -22.87
CA GLN A 195 -52.98 -10.94 -22.96
C GLN A 195 -54.28 -10.40 -22.33
N LEU A 196 -54.18 -9.48 -21.35
CA LEU A 196 -55.33 -8.86 -20.72
C LEU A 196 -55.92 -7.71 -21.53
N ASP A 197 -55.14 -7.16 -22.45
CA ASP A 197 -55.57 -6.08 -23.39
C ASP A 197 -56.31 -6.62 -24.63
N GLN A 198 -56.33 -7.92 -24.86
CA GLN A 198 -57.05 -8.62 -25.95
C GLN A 198 -58.44 -9.08 -25.51
#